data_15c2e1e58f7b7d4e25eebeed4d313f6a
#
_entry.id   15c2e1e58f7b7d4e25eebeed4d313f6a
#
_cell.length_a   1.000
_cell.length_b   1.000
_cell.length_c   1.000
_cell.angle_alpha   90.00
_cell.angle_beta   90.00
_cell.angle_gamma   90.00
#
_symmetry.space_group_name_H-M   'P 1'
#
loop_
_entity.id
_entity.type
_entity.pdbx_description
1 polymer ?
#
loop_
_entity_poly.entity_id
_entity_poly.type
_entity_poly.pdbx_seq_one_letter_code
_entity_poly.pdbx_strand_id
1 'polypeptide(L)'
;SLEVEDVLYRHPAVLTAAVVAKPDEKWGEVPAAYIEVKEDARVTADDIIAHCREHLARFKVPKHVEFCVLPKTSTGKIQKFVLRQQAKSASAIE
;
A
#
# COMPACT_ATOMS: atom_id res chain seq x y z
N SER A 1 6.40 5.32 -2.86
CA SER A 1 6.77 6.54 -2.16
C SER A 1 7.30 6.23 -0.76
N LEU A 2 8.51 6.66 -0.49
CA LEU A 2 9.17 6.41 0.80
C LEU A 2 8.44 7.08 1.97
N GLU A 3 7.93 8.29 1.75
CA GLU A 3 7.23 9.02 2.81
C GLU A 3 5.96 8.28 3.25
N VAL A 4 5.19 7.77 2.30
CA VAL A 4 3.97 7.04 2.60
C VAL A 4 4.30 5.73 3.28
N GLU A 5 5.32 5.02 2.80
CA GLU A 5 5.76 3.75 3.40
C GLU A 5 6.23 3.96 4.84
N ASP A 6 6.97 5.05 5.11
CA ASP A 6 7.41 5.37 6.48
C ASP A 6 6.23 5.55 7.42
N VAL A 7 5.20 6.26 6.97
CA VAL A 7 3.98 6.48 7.77
C VAL A 7 3.28 5.14 8.04
N LEU A 8 3.19 4.28 7.03
CA LEU A 8 2.58 2.96 7.19
C LEU A 8 3.33 2.12 8.21
N TYR A 9 4.66 2.13 8.17
CA TYR A 9 5.47 1.35 9.13
C TYR A 9 5.31 1.83 10.58
N ARG A 10 4.83 3.03 10.80
CA ARG A 10 4.56 3.54 12.16
C ARG A 10 3.31 2.93 12.77
N HIS A 11 2.44 2.35 11.95
CA HIS A 11 1.23 1.71 12.47
C HIS A 11 1.60 0.38 13.13
N PRO A 12 1.13 0.13 14.37
CA PRO A 12 1.54 -1.06 15.13
C PRO A 12 1.11 -2.39 14.51
N ALA A 13 0.08 -2.40 13.67
CA ALA A 13 -0.39 -3.63 13.02
C ALA A 13 0.36 -3.97 11.74
N VAL A 14 1.14 -3.04 11.20
CA VAL A 14 1.84 -3.23 9.92
C VAL A 14 3.16 -3.95 10.11
N LEU A 15 3.30 -5.11 9.46
CA LEU A 15 4.55 -5.85 9.43
C LEU A 15 5.43 -5.37 8.28
N THR A 16 4.86 -5.31 7.09
CA THR A 16 5.56 -4.90 5.88
C THR A 16 4.60 -4.10 5.02
N ALA A 17 5.09 -3.05 4.38
CA ALA A 17 4.27 -2.21 3.51
C ALA A 17 5.05 -1.80 2.27
N ALA A 18 4.34 -1.69 1.15
CA ALA A 18 4.87 -1.17 -0.09
C ALA A 18 3.81 -0.31 -0.78
N VAL A 19 4.24 0.80 -1.36
CA VAL A 19 3.33 1.70 -2.06
C VAL A 19 3.80 1.82 -3.51
N VAL A 20 2.87 1.61 -4.43
CA VAL A 20 3.14 1.72 -5.86
C VAL A 20 2.06 2.59 -6.51
N ALA A 21 2.34 3.11 -7.69
CA ALA A 21 1.35 3.87 -8.46
C ALA A 21 0.36 2.91 -9.11
N LYS A 22 -0.92 3.21 -8.97
CA LYS A 22 -2.01 2.47 -9.61
C LYS A 22 -2.68 3.39 -10.63
N PRO A 23 -2.92 2.93 -11.87
CA PRO A 23 -3.63 3.74 -12.85
C PRO A 23 -5.03 4.11 -12.37
N ASP A 24 -5.44 5.36 -12.64
CA ASP A 24 -6.73 5.87 -12.25
C ASP A 24 -7.25 6.79 -13.34
N GLU A 25 -8.50 6.60 -13.76
CA GLU A 25 -9.09 7.36 -14.84
C GLU A 25 -9.19 8.85 -14.56
N LYS A 26 -9.47 9.20 -13.30
CA LYS A 26 -9.67 10.59 -12.90
C LYS A 26 -8.37 11.32 -12.64
N TRP A 27 -7.41 10.67 -11.98
CA TRP A 27 -6.21 11.32 -11.47
C TRP A 27 -4.94 10.93 -12.23
N GLY A 28 -5.04 10.05 -13.23
CA GLY A 28 -3.89 9.48 -13.93
C GLY A 28 -3.29 8.33 -13.15
N GLU A 29 -2.77 8.63 -11.96
CA GLU A 29 -2.23 7.62 -11.06
C GLU A 29 -2.55 7.99 -9.62
N VAL A 30 -2.80 6.98 -8.79
CA VAL A 30 -3.01 7.16 -7.36
C VAL A 30 -2.13 6.19 -6.58
N PRO A 31 -1.74 6.53 -5.33
CA PRO A 31 -0.97 5.60 -4.51
C PRO A 31 -1.82 4.38 -4.15
N ALA A 32 -1.24 3.20 -4.29
CA ALA A 32 -1.84 1.94 -3.84
C ALA A 32 -0.92 1.32 -2.80
N ALA A 33 -1.45 1.05 -1.61
CA ALA A 33 -0.70 0.47 -0.51
C ALA A 33 -0.99 -1.03 -0.43
N TYR A 34 0.07 -1.82 -0.41
CA TYR A 34 0.00 -3.26 -0.20
C TYR A 34 0.63 -3.55 1.15
N ILE A 35 -0.13 -4.17 2.03
CA ILE A 35 0.24 -4.29 3.43
C ILE A 35 0.18 -5.74 3.90
N GLU A 36 1.25 -6.16 4.54
CA GLU A 36 1.31 -7.44 5.23
C GLU A 36 1.14 -7.14 6.73
N VAL A 37 0.11 -7.69 7.34
CA VAL A 37 -0.27 -7.42 8.72
C VAL A 37 0.43 -8.40 9.65
N LYS A 38 0.82 -7.94 10.83
CA LYS A 38 1.43 -8.79 11.85
C LYS A 38 0.47 -9.90 12.25
N GLU A 39 1.02 -11.05 12.61
CA GLU A 39 0.24 -12.15 13.18
C GLU A 39 -0.53 -11.64 14.39
N ASP A 40 -1.77 -12.05 14.53
CA ASP A 40 -2.67 -11.63 15.60
C ASP A 40 -3.15 -10.18 15.56
N ALA A 41 -2.68 -9.38 14.60
CA ALA A 41 -3.15 -8.02 14.44
C ALA A 41 -4.41 -7.99 13.57
N ARG A 42 -5.32 -7.06 13.89
CA ARG A 42 -6.54 -6.84 13.12
C ARG A 42 -6.64 -5.37 12.76
N VAL A 43 -6.74 -5.10 11.48
CA VAL A 43 -6.81 -3.74 10.97
C VAL A 43 -7.61 -3.74 9.67
N THR A 44 -8.40 -2.69 9.45
CA THR A 44 -9.17 -2.53 8.22
C THR A 44 -8.47 -1.52 7.29
N ALA A 45 -8.89 -1.50 6.02
CA ALA A 45 -8.40 -0.49 5.09
C ALA A 45 -8.71 0.92 5.59
N ASP A 46 -9.89 1.11 6.20
CA ASP A 46 -10.27 2.41 6.75
C ASP A 46 -9.35 2.85 7.88
N ASP A 47 -8.92 1.91 8.73
CA ASP A 47 -7.95 2.21 9.79
C ASP A 47 -6.63 2.70 9.22
N ILE A 48 -6.16 2.06 8.16
CA ILE A 48 -4.91 2.44 7.50
C ILE A 48 -5.04 3.81 6.86
N ILE A 49 -6.14 4.06 6.17
CA ILE A 49 -6.38 5.36 5.53
C ILE A 49 -6.47 6.47 6.57
N ALA A 50 -7.17 6.24 7.69
CA ALA A 50 -7.26 7.21 8.77
C ALA A 50 -5.89 7.52 9.36
N HIS A 51 -5.06 6.48 9.58
CA HIS A 51 -3.69 6.66 10.05
C HIS A 51 -2.87 7.53 9.09
N CYS A 52 -2.99 7.27 7.79
CA CYS A 52 -2.28 8.05 6.79
C CYS A 52 -2.75 9.51 6.76
N ARG A 53 -4.06 9.75 6.92
CA ARG A 53 -4.61 11.11 6.94
C ARG A 53 -4.06 11.95 8.08
N GLU A 54 -3.73 11.34 9.19
CA GLU A 54 -3.17 12.05 10.34
C GLU A 54 -1.73 12.51 10.11
N HIS A 55 -1.01 11.86 9.20
CA HIS A 55 0.43 12.06 9.03
C HIS A 55 0.85 12.52 7.65
N LEU A 56 -0.05 12.53 6.67
CA LEU A 56 0.28 12.84 5.29
C LEU A 56 -0.63 13.92 4.71
N ALA A 57 -0.10 14.66 3.72
CA ALA A 57 -0.92 15.54 2.92
C ALA A 57 -1.99 14.72 2.18
N ARG A 58 -3.15 15.31 1.99
CA ARG A 58 -4.33 14.63 1.44
C ARG A 58 -4.04 13.87 0.14
N PHE A 59 -3.28 14.48 -0.77
CA PHE A 59 -2.98 13.86 -2.07
C PHE A 59 -2.02 12.68 -1.98
N LYS A 60 -1.34 12.52 -0.84
CA LYS A 60 -0.40 11.42 -0.62
C LYS A 60 -1.05 10.20 0.05
N VAL A 61 -2.26 10.35 0.56
CA VAL A 61 -2.98 9.26 1.22
C VAL A 61 -3.35 8.19 0.18
N PRO A 62 -3.03 6.90 0.42
CA PRO A 62 -3.38 5.86 -0.53
C PRO A 62 -4.88 5.79 -0.81
N LYS A 63 -5.25 5.66 -2.07
CA LYS A 63 -6.63 5.47 -2.50
C LYS A 63 -7.03 4.01 -2.50
N HIS A 64 -6.06 3.12 -2.59
CA HIS A 64 -6.27 1.68 -2.62
C HIS A 64 -5.40 1.06 -1.53
N VAL A 65 -6.00 0.21 -0.70
CA VAL A 65 -5.29 -0.53 0.34
C VAL A 65 -5.64 -2.00 0.19
N GLU A 66 -4.63 -2.84 0.06
CA GLU A 66 -4.82 -4.28 -0.06
C GLU A 66 -3.94 -5.00 0.95
N PHE A 67 -4.52 -5.95 1.66
CA PHE A 67 -3.79 -6.78 2.62
C PHE A 67 -3.39 -8.09 1.96
N CYS A 68 -2.10 -8.39 1.94
CA CYS A 68 -1.58 -9.58 1.27
C CYS A 68 -0.18 -9.88 1.76
N VAL A 69 0.32 -11.07 1.37
CA VAL A 69 1.73 -11.39 1.57
C VAL A 69 2.48 -10.75 0.41
N LEU A 70 3.48 -9.94 0.73
CA LEU A 70 4.20 -9.19 -0.30
C LEU A 70 5.25 -10.08 -0.98
N PRO A 71 5.40 -9.97 -2.32
CA PRO A 71 6.43 -10.71 -3.04
C PRO A 71 7.82 -10.19 -2.65
N LYS A 72 8.70 -11.09 -2.28
CA LYS A 72 10.05 -10.74 -1.83
C LYS A 72 11.09 -11.58 -2.57
N THR A 73 12.29 -11.02 -2.71
CA THR A 73 13.44 -11.74 -3.23
C THR A 73 13.97 -12.71 -2.16
N SER A 74 14.92 -13.56 -2.54
CA SER A 74 15.57 -14.46 -1.60
C SER A 74 16.31 -13.71 -0.48
N THR A 75 16.66 -12.44 -0.72
CA THR A 75 17.31 -11.59 0.29
C THR A 75 16.31 -10.77 1.12
N GLY A 76 15.01 -10.97 0.91
CA GLY A 76 13.97 -10.31 1.68
C GLY A 76 13.53 -8.94 1.18
N LYS A 77 14.00 -8.51 0.01
CA LYS A 77 13.59 -7.23 -0.57
C LYS A 77 12.24 -7.36 -1.27
N ILE A 78 11.37 -6.37 -1.08
CA ILE A 78 10.06 -6.35 -1.73
C ILE A 78 10.22 -6.12 -3.22
N GLN A 79 9.55 -6.96 -4.03
CA GLN A 79 9.57 -6.84 -5.49
C GLN A 79 8.43 -5.93 -5.96
N LYS A 80 8.65 -4.62 -5.91
CA LYS A 80 7.64 -3.64 -6.26
C LYS A 80 7.11 -3.77 -7.68
N PHE A 81 7.93 -4.25 -8.61
CA PHE A 81 7.46 -4.42 -9.99
C PHE A 81 6.32 -5.42 -10.10
N VAL A 82 6.31 -6.46 -9.26
CA VAL A 82 5.21 -7.42 -9.21
C VAL A 82 3.94 -6.73 -8.73
N LEU A 83 4.05 -5.90 -7.71
CA LEU A 83 2.92 -5.14 -7.19
C LEU A 83 2.37 -4.15 -8.22
N ARG A 84 3.25 -3.51 -9.00
CA ARG A 84 2.84 -2.61 -10.07
C ARG A 84 2.03 -3.36 -11.13
N GLN A 85 2.45 -4.57 -11.47
CA GLN A 85 1.71 -5.40 -12.42
C GLN A 85 0.34 -5.78 -11.87
N GLN A 86 0.26 -6.14 -10.61
CA GLN A 86 -1.01 -6.45 -9.96
C GLN A 86 -1.94 -5.25 -9.96
N ALA A 87 -1.43 -4.06 -9.69
CA ALA A 87 -2.21 -2.83 -9.69
C ALA A 87 -2.77 -2.53 -11.08
N LYS A 88 -1.97 -2.72 -12.13
CA LYS A 88 -2.42 -2.54 -13.51
C LYS A 88 -3.50 -3.56 -13.88
N SER A 89 -3.31 -4.81 -13.50
CA SER A 89 -4.26 -5.88 -13.80
C SER A 89 -5.61 -5.63 -13.15
N ALA A 90 -5.61 -5.16 -11.90
CA ALA A 90 -6.84 -4.81 -11.19
C ALA A 90 -7.57 -3.67 -11.90
N SER A 91 -6.84 -2.66 -12.38
CA SER A 91 -7.43 -1.55 -13.13
C SER A 91 -8.00 -2.01 -14.49
N ALA A 92 -7.34 -2.94 -15.15
CA ALA A 92 -7.77 -3.44 -16.44
C ALA A 92 -9.06 -4.28 -16.34
N ILE A 93 -9.26 -4.94 -15.22
CA ILE A 93 -10.44 -5.78 -14.99
C ILE A 93 -11.67 -4.92 -14.70
N GLU A 94 -11.47 -3.81 -14.02
CA GLU A 94 -12.54 -2.88 -13.68
C GLU A 94 -12.96 -2.03 -14.89
#